data_b928d77f370ed25cfb94c372b977fd06
#
_entry.id   b928d77f370ed25cfb94c372b977fd06
#
_cell.length_a   1.000
_cell.length_b   1.000
_cell.length_c   1.000
_cell.angle_alpha   90.00
_cell.angle_beta   90.00
_cell.angle_gamma   90.00
#
_symmetry.space_group_name_H-M   'P 1'
#
loop_
_entity.id
_entity.type
_entity.pdbx_description
1 polymer ?
#
loop_
_entity_poly.entity_id
_entity_poly.type
_entity_poly.pdbx_seq_one_letter_code
_entity_poly.pdbx_strand_id
1 'polypeptide(L)'
;MITWGTSPQDVITIDDKVPNPQSESDEDKKNPIERALKYMGLKPDMAAKDIKIDKVFIGSCTNGRIEDLREAAKILKDKKISSLVNAMVVPGSGLVKEQAEQEGLDKIFVNSGFEWREPGCSMCLAMNADKLKPEERCASTSNRNFEGRQGRGGRTHLVSPGMAAAAAISGSLDDVRKYQN
;
A
#
# COMPACT_ATOMS: atom_id res chain seq x y z
N MET A 1 -7.53 -7.79 -3.39
CA MET A 1 -7.44 -8.14 -1.94
C MET A 1 -6.51 -7.14 -1.26
N ILE A 2 -6.76 -6.86 0.00
CA ILE A 2 -5.95 -5.97 0.86
C ILE A 2 -5.79 -6.60 2.24
N THR A 3 -4.76 -6.23 3.00
CA THR A 3 -4.73 -6.56 4.43
C THR A 3 -5.42 -5.46 5.24
N TRP A 4 -6.23 -5.85 6.22
CA TRP A 4 -6.89 -4.92 7.16
C TRP A 4 -6.17 -4.87 8.52
N GLY A 5 -5.47 -5.94 8.90
CA GLY A 5 -4.81 -6.07 10.20
C GLY A 5 -3.28 -6.00 10.12
N THR A 6 -2.62 -6.56 11.11
CA THR A 6 -1.17 -6.49 11.32
C THR A 6 -0.42 -7.74 10.88
N SER A 7 -1.09 -8.64 10.18
CA SER A 7 -0.53 -9.86 9.60
C SER A 7 -0.86 -9.94 8.10
N PRO A 8 0.02 -10.53 7.26
CA PRO A 8 -0.31 -10.81 5.87
C PRO A 8 -1.50 -11.75 5.67
N GLN A 9 -1.93 -12.44 6.72
CA GLN A 9 -3.10 -13.33 6.72
C GLN A 9 -4.42 -12.59 6.96
N ASP A 10 -4.36 -11.38 7.51
CA ASP A 10 -5.54 -10.55 7.82
C ASP A 10 -6.06 -9.89 6.54
N VAL A 11 -6.60 -10.67 5.61
CA VAL A 11 -7.01 -10.21 4.28
C VAL A 11 -8.53 -10.14 4.13
N ILE A 12 -8.97 -9.13 3.38
CA ILE A 12 -10.34 -8.98 2.89
C ILE A 12 -10.33 -8.58 1.41
N THR A 13 -11.46 -8.69 0.74
CA THR A 13 -11.61 -8.08 -0.59
C THR A 13 -11.88 -6.58 -0.47
N ILE A 14 -11.71 -5.85 -1.56
CA ILE A 14 -11.99 -4.41 -1.58
C ILE A 14 -13.48 -4.08 -1.41
N ASP A 15 -14.34 -5.04 -1.67
CA ASP A 15 -15.80 -4.91 -1.54
C ASP A 15 -16.31 -5.31 -0.15
N ASP A 16 -15.43 -5.88 0.70
CA ASP A 16 -15.76 -6.32 2.06
C ASP A 16 -15.68 -5.20 3.10
N LYS A 17 -16.04 -5.56 4.32
CA LYS A 17 -15.93 -4.75 5.51
C LYS A 17 -14.84 -5.31 6.43
N VAL A 18 -14.26 -4.43 7.21
CA VAL A 18 -13.34 -4.77 8.30
C VAL A 18 -14.06 -5.69 9.30
N PRO A 19 -13.44 -6.78 9.76
CA PRO A 19 -14.08 -7.72 10.68
C PRO A 19 -14.59 -7.07 11.95
N ASN A 20 -15.73 -7.58 12.44
CA ASN A 20 -16.32 -7.18 13.71
C ASN A 20 -16.04 -8.25 14.77
N PRO A 21 -15.25 -7.95 15.83
CA PRO A 21 -14.95 -8.91 16.87
C PRO A 21 -16.21 -9.39 17.63
N GLN A 22 -17.30 -8.61 17.63
CA GLN A 22 -18.57 -9.02 18.25
C GLN A 22 -19.27 -10.16 17.48
N SER A 23 -18.93 -10.36 16.22
CA SER A 23 -19.46 -11.45 15.39
C SER A 23 -18.66 -12.76 15.57
N GLU A 24 -17.53 -12.73 16.26
CA GLU A 24 -16.69 -13.89 16.51
C GLU A 24 -17.09 -14.54 17.85
N SER A 25 -17.41 -15.82 17.81
CA SER A 25 -17.78 -16.60 18.99
C SER A 25 -16.60 -17.16 19.77
N ASP A 26 -15.44 -17.24 19.13
CA ASP A 26 -14.21 -17.78 19.69
C ASP A 26 -13.36 -16.65 20.27
N GLU A 27 -13.21 -16.64 21.60
CA GLU A 27 -12.41 -15.61 22.31
C GLU A 27 -10.94 -15.59 21.87
N ASP A 28 -10.37 -16.74 21.49
CA ASP A 28 -8.99 -16.83 21.03
C ASP A 28 -8.79 -16.11 19.69
N LYS A 29 -9.84 -15.99 18.89
CA LYS A 29 -9.85 -15.23 17.62
C LYS A 29 -10.27 -13.77 17.81
N LYS A 30 -11.16 -13.51 18.76
CA LYS A 30 -11.69 -12.18 19.06
C LYS A 30 -10.60 -11.21 19.52
N ASN A 31 -9.78 -11.63 20.49
CA ASN A 31 -8.70 -10.81 21.06
C ASN A 31 -7.68 -10.32 20.01
N PRO A 32 -7.16 -11.16 19.11
CA PRO A 32 -6.31 -10.71 18.00
C PRO A 32 -6.97 -9.68 17.09
N ILE A 33 -8.27 -9.86 16.77
CA ILE A 33 -9.01 -8.90 15.94
C ILE A 33 -9.09 -7.53 16.63
N GLU A 34 -9.48 -7.51 17.92
CA GLU A 34 -9.56 -6.26 18.69
C GLU A 34 -8.21 -5.53 18.77
N ARG A 35 -7.12 -6.27 19.01
CA ARG A 35 -5.77 -5.71 19.02
C ARG A 35 -5.39 -5.12 17.67
N ALA A 36 -5.62 -5.85 16.59
CA ALA A 36 -5.32 -5.39 15.24
C ALA A 36 -6.12 -4.14 14.87
N LEU A 37 -7.42 -4.11 15.15
CA LEU A 37 -8.28 -2.95 14.94
C LEU A 37 -7.79 -1.72 15.70
N LYS A 38 -7.42 -1.90 16.97
CA LYS A 38 -6.88 -0.82 17.81
C LYS A 38 -5.59 -0.26 17.23
N TYR A 39 -4.64 -1.12 16.85
CA TYR A 39 -3.37 -0.70 16.25
C TYR A 39 -3.59 0.01 14.93
N MET A 40 -4.38 -0.60 14.05
CA MET A 40 -4.68 -0.06 12.73
C MET A 40 -5.64 1.14 12.76
N GLY A 41 -6.23 1.47 13.91
CA GLY A 41 -7.17 2.57 14.04
C GLY A 41 -8.39 2.41 13.13
N LEU A 42 -8.89 1.19 13.00
CA LEU A 42 -10.05 0.85 12.20
C LEU A 42 -11.27 0.59 13.08
N LYS A 43 -12.45 0.85 12.53
CA LYS A 43 -13.71 0.52 13.20
C LYS A 43 -14.24 -0.81 12.67
N PRO A 44 -14.85 -1.65 13.53
CA PRO A 44 -15.60 -2.81 13.08
C PRO A 44 -16.63 -2.42 12.00
N ASP A 45 -16.86 -3.30 11.05
CA ASP A 45 -17.82 -3.14 9.95
C ASP A 45 -17.55 -1.94 9.00
N MET A 46 -16.40 -1.27 9.13
CA MET A 46 -15.98 -0.20 8.21
C MET A 46 -15.73 -0.78 6.81
N ALA A 47 -16.29 -0.16 5.78
CA ALA A 47 -16.01 -0.59 4.41
C ALA A 47 -14.53 -0.41 4.06
N ALA A 48 -13.93 -1.38 3.36
CA ALA A 48 -12.54 -1.31 2.94
C ALA A 48 -12.23 -0.03 2.15
N LYS A 49 -13.15 0.41 1.29
CA LYS A 49 -13.04 1.62 0.47
C LYS A 49 -13.03 2.94 1.27
N ASP A 50 -13.49 2.92 2.51
CA ASP A 50 -13.51 4.10 3.37
C ASP A 50 -12.19 4.32 4.12
N ILE A 51 -11.24 3.36 4.02
CA ILE A 51 -9.93 3.43 4.65
C ILE A 51 -9.08 4.46 3.92
N LYS A 52 -8.86 5.62 4.53
CA LYS A 52 -8.03 6.70 3.98
C LYS A 52 -6.55 6.31 4.01
N ILE A 53 -5.80 6.79 3.03
CA ILE A 53 -4.37 6.52 2.85
C ILE A 53 -3.60 7.84 2.85
N ASP A 54 -2.54 7.90 3.65
CA ASP A 54 -1.63 9.07 3.72
C ASP A 54 -0.42 8.88 2.81
N LYS A 55 0.05 7.63 2.70
CA LYS A 55 1.22 7.28 1.89
C LYS A 55 0.96 6.07 0.99
N VAL A 56 1.67 6.03 -0.13
CA VAL A 56 1.72 4.87 -1.01
C VAL A 56 3.17 4.50 -1.28
N PHE A 57 3.48 3.22 -1.11
CA PHE A 57 4.78 2.66 -1.41
C PHE A 57 4.66 1.53 -2.43
N ILE A 58 5.29 1.72 -3.60
CA ILE A 58 5.39 0.69 -4.63
C ILE A 58 6.85 0.30 -4.78
N GLY A 59 7.17 -1.00 -4.70
CA GLY A 59 8.50 -1.47 -4.96
C GLY A 59 9.04 -2.43 -3.93
N SER A 60 10.32 -2.29 -3.63
CA SER A 60 11.21 -3.20 -2.93
C SER A 60 11.67 -4.40 -3.77
N CYS A 61 12.59 -5.21 -3.22
CA CYS A 61 13.20 -6.34 -3.94
C CYS A 61 12.20 -7.44 -4.37
N THR A 62 11.04 -7.54 -3.71
CA THR A 62 10.04 -8.58 -4.00
C THR A 62 8.95 -8.12 -4.95
N ASN A 63 8.54 -6.86 -4.88
CA ASN A 63 7.41 -6.29 -5.64
C ASN A 63 7.78 -4.99 -6.36
N GLY A 64 9.05 -4.86 -6.74
CA GLY A 64 9.58 -3.78 -7.59
C GLY A 64 10.15 -4.32 -8.90
N ARG A 65 9.67 -5.47 -9.37
CA ARG A 65 10.05 -6.03 -10.68
C ARG A 65 9.46 -5.19 -11.81
N ILE A 66 9.98 -5.35 -13.01
CA ILE A 66 9.50 -4.57 -14.15
C ILE A 66 8.01 -4.77 -14.43
N GLU A 67 7.49 -5.98 -14.22
CA GLU A 67 6.07 -6.30 -14.38
C GLU A 67 5.20 -5.55 -13.36
N ASP A 68 5.65 -5.45 -12.11
CA ASP A 68 4.98 -4.74 -11.03
C ASP A 68 4.90 -3.23 -11.35
N LEU A 69 6.00 -2.67 -11.87
CA LEU A 69 6.05 -1.26 -12.29
C LEU A 69 5.15 -0.98 -13.50
N ARG A 70 5.14 -1.89 -14.48
CA ARG A 70 4.26 -1.80 -15.65
C ARG A 70 2.78 -1.84 -15.26
N GLU A 71 2.40 -2.73 -14.34
CA GLU A 71 1.02 -2.84 -13.82
C GLU A 71 0.57 -1.53 -13.19
N ALA A 72 1.38 -0.98 -12.26
CA ALA A 72 1.07 0.28 -11.60
C ALA A 72 1.04 1.46 -12.59
N ALA A 73 2.02 1.55 -13.50
CA ALA A 73 2.09 2.61 -14.50
C ALA A 73 0.89 2.60 -15.45
N LYS A 74 0.38 1.42 -15.81
CA LYS A 74 -0.85 1.29 -16.62
C LYS A 74 -2.06 1.94 -15.96
N ILE A 75 -2.18 1.79 -14.63
CA ILE A 75 -3.27 2.41 -13.85
C ILE A 75 -3.09 3.93 -13.73
N LEU A 76 -1.84 4.40 -13.61
CA LEU A 76 -1.47 5.82 -13.40
C LEU A 76 -1.48 6.65 -14.68
N LYS A 77 -1.42 6.00 -15.85
CA LYS A 77 -1.31 6.69 -17.12
C LYS A 77 -2.42 7.75 -17.27
N ASP A 78 -2.01 8.98 -17.59
CA ASP A 78 -2.87 10.15 -17.78
C ASP A 78 -3.72 10.53 -16.54
N LYS A 79 -3.31 10.07 -15.34
CA LYS A 79 -3.99 10.36 -14.08
C LYS A 79 -3.04 11.04 -13.09
N LYS A 80 -3.61 11.78 -12.16
CA LYS A 80 -2.89 12.41 -11.04
C LYS A 80 -3.27 11.72 -9.73
N ILE A 81 -2.31 11.60 -8.83
CA ILE A 81 -2.58 11.13 -7.47
C ILE A 81 -3.29 12.23 -6.66
N SER A 82 -3.99 11.81 -5.60
CA SER A 82 -4.59 12.72 -4.64
C SER A 82 -3.52 13.64 -4.02
N SER A 83 -3.80 14.92 -3.91
CA SER A 83 -2.93 15.89 -3.25
C SER A 83 -2.73 15.62 -1.75
N LEU A 84 -3.53 14.74 -1.17
CA LEU A 84 -3.43 14.32 0.23
C LEU A 84 -2.49 13.12 0.42
N VAL A 85 -2.03 12.50 -0.67
CA VAL A 85 -1.21 11.29 -0.63
C VAL A 85 0.23 11.62 -1.01
N ASN A 86 1.17 11.15 -0.21
CA ASN A 86 2.58 11.14 -0.55
C ASN A 86 2.95 9.75 -1.09
N ALA A 87 3.34 9.67 -2.35
CA ALA A 87 3.57 8.40 -3.03
C ALA A 87 5.00 8.28 -3.54
N MET A 88 5.61 7.12 -3.32
CA MET A 88 6.94 6.81 -3.83
C MET A 88 6.99 5.45 -4.51
N VAL A 89 7.88 5.33 -5.48
CA VAL A 89 8.16 4.09 -6.18
C VAL A 89 9.67 3.81 -6.17
N VAL A 90 10.02 2.57 -5.80
CA VAL A 90 11.39 2.11 -5.63
C VAL A 90 11.61 0.88 -6.51
N PRO A 91 12.31 0.98 -7.66
CA PRO A 91 12.66 -0.16 -8.48
C PRO A 91 13.42 -1.22 -7.69
N GLY A 92 13.21 -2.50 -8.02
CA GLY A 92 13.76 -3.62 -7.27
C GLY A 92 15.29 -3.79 -7.43
N SER A 93 15.87 -3.25 -8.50
CA SER A 93 17.32 -3.26 -8.77
C SER A 93 17.69 -2.16 -9.76
N GLY A 94 19.00 -1.91 -9.91
CA GLY A 94 19.52 -0.97 -10.92
C GLY A 94 19.14 -1.36 -12.35
N LEU A 95 19.17 -2.65 -12.69
CA LEU A 95 18.76 -3.14 -14.01
C LEU A 95 17.27 -2.91 -14.27
N VAL A 96 16.43 -3.14 -13.26
CA VAL A 96 14.99 -2.86 -13.37
C VAL A 96 14.75 -1.37 -13.54
N LYS A 97 15.49 -0.53 -12.81
CA LYS A 97 15.40 0.93 -12.95
C LYS A 97 15.74 1.38 -14.36
N GLU A 98 16.88 0.93 -14.88
CA GLU A 98 17.33 1.24 -16.24
C GLU A 98 16.29 0.80 -17.28
N GLN A 99 15.78 -0.40 -17.18
CA GLN A 99 14.74 -0.89 -18.09
C GLN A 99 13.46 -0.05 -17.98
N ALA A 100 13.01 0.28 -16.79
CA ALA A 100 11.83 1.09 -16.57
C ALA A 100 11.97 2.50 -17.16
N GLU A 101 13.16 3.10 -17.07
CA GLU A 101 13.47 4.40 -17.67
C GLU A 101 13.53 4.33 -19.19
N GLN A 102 14.08 3.25 -19.76
CA GLN A 102 14.06 3.01 -21.22
C GLN A 102 12.63 2.87 -21.75
N GLU A 103 11.74 2.26 -20.96
CA GLU A 103 10.32 2.12 -21.30
C GLU A 103 9.50 3.40 -21.02
N GLY A 104 10.09 4.41 -20.35
CA GLY A 104 9.43 5.66 -20.00
C GLY A 104 8.46 5.55 -18.81
N LEU A 105 8.55 4.47 -18.00
CA LEU A 105 7.68 4.27 -16.84
C LEU A 105 7.95 5.31 -15.75
N ASP A 106 9.21 5.73 -15.57
CA ASP A 106 9.63 6.80 -14.68
C ASP A 106 8.82 8.09 -14.93
N LYS A 107 8.65 8.45 -16.20
CA LYS A 107 7.90 9.64 -16.62
C LYS A 107 6.42 9.53 -16.25
N ILE A 108 5.83 8.33 -16.37
CA ILE A 108 4.43 8.09 -15.99
C ILE A 108 4.28 8.30 -14.47
N PHE A 109 5.18 7.71 -13.67
CA PHE A 109 5.15 7.87 -12.20
C PHE A 109 5.33 9.32 -11.78
N VAL A 110 6.37 9.99 -12.28
CA VAL A 110 6.65 11.41 -11.95
C VAL A 110 5.51 12.31 -12.40
N ASN A 111 5.01 12.13 -13.62
CA ASN A 111 3.87 12.90 -14.13
C ASN A 111 2.60 12.69 -13.28
N SER A 112 2.39 11.51 -12.71
CA SER A 112 1.26 11.24 -11.83
C SER A 112 1.43 11.85 -10.44
N GLY A 113 2.67 12.19 -10.04
CA GLY A 113 2.97 12.80 -8.74
C GLY A 113 3.70 11.85 -7.78
N PHE A 114 4.19 10.70 -8.23
CA PHE A 114 5.07 9.83 -7.45
C PHE A 114 6.50 10.36 -7.42
N GLU A 115 7.19 10.12 -6.31
CA GLU A 115 8.63 10.24 -6.23
C GLU A 115 9.29 9.00 -6.84
N TRP A 116 10.11 9.18 -7.88
CA TRP A 116 10.94 8.13 -8.48
C TRP A 116 12.24 8.00 -7.70
N ARG A 117 12.45 6.87 -7.06
CA ARG A 117 13.56 6.65 -6.12
C ARG A 117 14.64 5.75 -6.69
N GLU A 118 15.82 5.79 -6.07
CA GLU A 118 16.90 4.83 -6.32
C GLU A 118 16.55 3.46 -5.75
N PRO A 119 17.01 2.36 -6.40
CA PRO A 119 16.82 1.00 -5.89
C PRO A 119 17.38 0.84 -4.48
N GLY A 120 16.62 0.17 -3.62
CA GLY A 120 17.00 -0.06 -2.23
C GLY A 120 15.85 -0.54 -1.37
N CYS A 121 16.12 -0.72 -0.07
CA CYS A 121 15.09 -1.16 0.87
C CYS A 121 14.09 -0.05 1.21
N SER A 122 14.54 1.22 1.22
CA SER A 122 13.69 2.38 1.47
C SER A 122 12.68 2.12 2.60
N MET A 123 11.42 2.47 2.40
CA MET A 123 10.35 2.33 3.39
C MET A 123 9.97 0.87 3.72
N CYS A 124 10.43 -0.12 2.95
CA CYS A 124 10.13 -1.53 3.22
C CYS A 124 10.60 -2.01 4.62
N LEU A 125 11.70 -1.44 5.13
CA LEU A 125 12.30 -1.78 6.42
C LEU A 125 12.37 -0.60 7.41
N ALA A 126 11.99 0.60 6.98
CA ALA A 126 12.13 1.84 7.75
C ALA A 126 13.55 2.06 8.32
N MET A 127 14.59 1.61 7.60
CA MET A 127 15.99 1.71 8.03
C MET A 127 16.62 3.07 7.73
N ASN A 128 15.94 3.92 7.00
CA ASN A 128 16.38 5.28 6.63
C ASN A 128 15.32 6.33 7.00
N ALA A 129 15.42 7.52 6.44
CA ALA A 129 14.46 8.59 6.66
C ALA A 129 13.06 8.30 6.06
N ASP A 130 12.98 7.37 5.10
CA ASP A 130 11.72 6.96 4.48
C ASP A 130 10.96 6.00 5.42
N LYS A 131 10.22 6.55 6.34
CA LYS A 131 9.41 5.79 7.30
C LYS A 131 8.08 6.45 7.56
N LEU A 132 7.12 5.67 8.03
CA LEU A 132 5.84 6.17 8.49
C LEU A 132 6.01 6.86 9.85
N LYS A 133 5.30 7.96 10.02
CA LYS A 133 5.07 8.56 11.32
C LYS A 133 4.02 7.72 12.09
N PRO A 134 3.95 7.86 13.44
CA PRO A 134 2.87 7.24 14.20
C PRO A 134 1.50 7.59 13.59
N GLU A 135 0.65 6.57 13.44
CA GLU A 135 -0.69 6.62 12.88
C GLU A 135 -0.79 6.92 11.37
N GLU A 136 0.30 7.29 10.69
CA GLU A 136 0.30 7.37 9.22
C GLU A 136 -0.05 6.02 8.60
N ARG A 137 -0.89 6.05 7.58
CA ARG A 137 -1.42 4.87 6.92
C ARG A 137 -0.86 4.75 5.51
N CYS A 138 -0.32 3.58 5.20
CA CYS A 138 0.30 3.30 3.91
C CYS A 138 -0.37 2.15 3.19
N ALA A 139 -0.69 2.34 1.92
CA ALA A 139 -0.92 1.25 0.98
C ALA A 139 0.44 0.85 0.39
N SER A 140 0.87 -0.38 0.64
CA SER A 140 2.23 -0.82 0.35
C SER A 140 2.27 -2.14 -0.39
N THR A 141 3.14 -2.25 -1.38
CA THR A 141 3.44 -3.50 -2.07
C THR A 141 4.52 -4.33 -1.36
N SER A 142 4.94 -3.95 -0.16
CA SER A 142 5.86 -4.77 0.64
C SER A 142 5.24 -6.12 1.01
N ASN A 143 6.04 -7.04 1.51
CA ASN A 143 5.60 -8.41 1.81
C ASN A 143 5.28 -8.66 3.28
N ARG A 144 5.41 -7.64 4.13
CA ARG A 144 5.15 -7.74 5.57
C ARG A 144 4.59 -6.44 6.12
N ASN A 145 3.66 -6.56 7.07
CA ASN A 145 2.95 -5.42 7.69
C ASN A 145 2.78 -5.54 9.20
N PHE A 146 3.64 -6.32 9.88
CA PHE A 146 3.59 -6.38 11.34
C PHE A 146 3.81 -4.99 11.97
N GLU A 147 3.37 -4.83 13.20
CA GLU A 147 3.45 -3.57 13.95
C GLU A 147 4.85 -2.94 13.89
N GLY A 148 4.95 -1.71 13.39
CA GLY A 148 6.20 -0.97 13.28
C GLY A 148 7.10 -1.30 12.08
N ARG A 149 6.70 -2.20 11.18
CA ARG A 149 7.53 -2.62 10.03
C ARG A 149 8.02 -1.45 9.17
N GLN A 150 7.15 -0.51 8.85
CA GLN A 150 7.47 0.67 8.04
C GLN A 150 7.65 1.94 8.88
N GLY A 151 7.78 1.81 10.20
CA GLY A 151 7.94 2.90 11.17
C GLY A 151 7.12 2.65 12.42
N ARG A 152 7.63 3.09 13.57
CA ARG A 152 6.96 2.90 14.86
C ARG A 152 5.56 3.54 14.86
N GLY A 153 4.53 2.75 15.11
CA GLY A 153 3.14 3.19 15.10
C GLY A 153 2.56 3.41 13.71
N GLY A 154 3.32 3.15 12.64
CA GLY A 154 2.83 3.20 11.27
C GLY A 154 1.86 2.07 10.95
N ARG A 155 0.87 2.36 10.13
CA ARG A 155 -0.24 1.47 9.76
C ARG A 155 -0.10 1.06 8.30
N THR A 156 0.19 -0.20 8.04
CA THR A 156 0.48 -0.70 6.68
C THR A 156 -0.59 -1.67 6.19
N HIS A 157 -1.18 -1.36 5.04
CA HIS A 157 -2.03 -2.27 4.27
C HIS A 157 -1.22 -2.83 3.11
N LEU A 158 -1.09 -4.17 3.04
CA LEU A 158 -0.48 -4.82 1.88
C LEU A 158 -1.48 -4.87 0.74
N VAL A 159 -1.02 -4.49 -0.43
CA VAL A 159 -1.83 -4.40 -1.66
C VAL A 159 -0.98 -4.80 -2.88
N SER A 160 -1.64 -5.12 -4.01
CA SER A 160 -0.94 -5.29 -5.29
C SER A 160 -0.46 -3.93 -5.85
N PRO A 161 0.48 -3.93 -6.81
CA PRO A 161 0.94 -2.69 -7.46
C PRO A 161 -0.21 -1.87 -8.07
N GLY A 162 -1.14 -2.51 -8.75
CA GLY A 162 -2.31 -1.84 -9.31
C GLY A 162 -3.25 -1.26 -8.23
N MET A 163 -3.45 -1.97 -7.13
CA MET A 163 -4.25 -1.47 -5.99
C MET A 163 -3.56 -0.30 -5.27
N ALA A 164 -2.22 -0.33 -5.17
CA ALA A 164 -1.45 0.80 -4.63
C ALA A 164 -1.60 2.06 -5.50
N ALA A 165 -1.52 1.89 -6.83
CA ALA A 165 -1.76 2.97 -7.79
C ALA A 165 -3.18 3.54 -7.67
N ALA A 166 -4.20 2.68 -7.58
CA ALA A 166 -5.59 3.10 -7.38
C ALA A 166 -5.77 3.87 -6.06
N ALA A 167 -5.15 3.39 -4.97
CA ALA A 167 -5.19 4.07 -3.67
C ALA A 167 -4.50 5.44 -3.72
N ALA A 168 -3.42 5.60 -4.49
CA ALA A 168 -2.76 6.88 -4.68
C ALA A 168 -3.67 7.90 -5.39
N ILE A 169 -4.42 7.46 -6.40
CA ILE A 169 -5.34 8.32 -7.15
C ILE A 169 -6.51 8.75 -6.25
N SER A 170 -7.14 7.82 -5.55
CA SER A 170 -8.36 8.09 -4.76
C SER A 170 -8.11 8.74 -3.40
N GLY A 171 -6.94 8.53 -2.79
CA GLY A 171 -6.66 8.92 -1.40
C GLY A 171 -7.26 7.97 -0.35
N SER A 172 -7.79 6.84 -0.78
CA SER A 172 -8.30 5.75 0.06
C SER A 172 -8.04 4.42 -0.63
N LEU A 173 -8.18 3.29 0.08
CA LEU A 173 -8.19 2.01 -0.60
C LEU A 173 -9.33 2.00 -1.61
N ASP A 174 -9.05 1.62 -2.85
CA ASP A 174 -10.05 1.65 -3.92
C ASP A 174 -9.92 0.45 -4.87
N ASP A 175 -10.96 0.25 -5.64
CA ASP A 175 -11.05 -0.83 -6.60
C ASP A 175 -10.27 -0.50 -7.88
N VAL A 176 -9.18 -1.23 -8.11
CA VAL A 176 -8.35 -1.06 -9.31
C VAL A 176 -9.12 -1.23 -10.61
N ARG A 177 -10.20 -2.02 -10.62
CA ARG A 177 -11.04 -2.27 -11.81
C ARG A 177 -11.66 -0.99 -12.38
N LYS A 178 -11.88 0.04 -11.56
CA LYS A 178 -12.36 1.35 -11.98
C LYS A 178 -11.37 2.11 -12.88
N TYR A 179 -10.10 1.75 -12.83
CA TYR A 179 -9.00 2.42 -13.51
C TYR A 179 -8.40 1.60 -14.66
N GLN A 180 -8.92 0.40 -14.89
CA GLN A 180 -8.56 -0.47 -16.00
C GLN A 180 -9.48 -0.12 -17.19
N ASN A 181 -8.95 0.66 -18.14
CA ASN A 181 -9.60 0.91 -19.44
C ASN A 181 -9.11 -0.11 -20.46
#